data_d27f55053f9a3d0fe8bae197c1b19f78
#
_entry.id   d27f55053f9a3d0fe8bae197c1b19f78
#
_cell.length_a   1.000
_cell.length_b   1.000
_cell.length_c   1.000
_cell.angle_alpha   90.00
_cell.angle_beta   90.00
_cell.angle_gamma   90.00
#
_symmetry.space_group_name_H-M   'P 1'
#
loop_
_entity.id
_entity.type
_entity.pdbx_description
1 polymer ?
#
loop_
_entity_poly.entity_id
_entity_poly.type
_entity_poly.pdbx_seq_one_letter_code
_entity_poly.pdbx_strand_id
1 'polypeptide(L)'
;VVSIALFIFKLSTQILKNDDIFRLLRSPITILELEIAEPTSMRGYNVDTLPWLKLNHKQFFQFSFQVSEHYIFQQLLEDYPKCFIVGADNVGSKQMQQIRISLRGSAVVLMGKNTMMRKAIKGHCERNPALEKLLPKIKGNVGFVFTRGDLVEVRDKLLENKVRAPARAGAIAPLPVIIPAQNTGLGPEKTSFFQALSIPTKISKGTIEIINDVHILKPGDKVGASEATLLNMLNISPFSYGLVVEQVYDSGTIFAPAILDIKPEDLREKFLAGVANVASVCLAVGYPTIASAPHSIANGFKNLLAIAAVTEVEFKEAATIKEFIKVCFCYKFI
;
A
#
# COMPACT_ATOMS: atom_id res chain seq x y z
N VAL A 1 -18.02 -34.77 28.10
CA VAL A 1 -17.53 -34.17 26.83
C VAL A 1 -17.96 -32.72 26.74
N VAL A 2 -19.25 -32.41 26.96
CA VAL A 2 -19.74 -31.02 26.99
C VAL A 2 -19.06 -30.20 28.10
N SER A 3 -18.79 -30.81 29.26
CA SER A 3 -18.12 -30.17 30.40
C SER A 3 -16.64 -29.87 30.11
N ILE A 4 -15.95 -30.75 29.35
CA ILE A 4 -14.54 -30.55 28.96
C ILE A 4 -14.45 -29.53 27.83
N ALA A 5 -15.38 -29.54 26.88
CA ALA A 5 -15.47 -28.51 25.85
C ALA A 5 -15.80 -27.13 26.46
N LEU A 6 -16.68 -27.07 27.45
CA LEU A 6 -16.98 -25.86 28.23
C LEU A 6 -15.81 -25.44 29.12
N PHE A 7 -15.03 -26.38 29.65
CA PHE A 7 -13.83 -26.07 30.44
C PHE A 7 -12.70 -25.56 29.54
N ILE A 8 -12.48 -26.16 28.37
CA ILE A 8 -11.53 -25.66 27.36
C ILE A 8 -12.00 -24.30 26.81
N PHE A 9 -13.29 -24.12 26.61
CA PHE A 9 -13.87 -22.85 26.19
C PHE A 9 -13.76 -21.77 27.28
N LYS A 10 -13.98 -22.10 28.56
CA LYS A 10 -13.74 -21.18 29.70
C LYS A 10 -12.25 -20.89 29.92
N LEU A 11 -11.36 -21.88 29.75
CA LEU A 11 -9.92 -21.64 29.81
C LEU A 11 -9.46 -20.77 28.64
N SER A 12 -9.93 -20.97 27.42
CA SER A 12 -9.58 -20.11 26.29
C SER A 12 -10.09 -18.68 26.44
N THR A 13 -11.28 -18.48 27.02
CA THR A 13 -11.81 -17.12 27.29
C THR A 13 -11.15 -16.44 28.49
N GLN A 14 -10.62 -17.19 29.45
CA GLN A 14 -9.86 -16.64 30.58
C GLN A 14 -8.38 -16.36 30.20
N ILE A 15 -7.82 -17.16 29.30
CA ILE A 15 -6.47 -17.00 28.72
C ILE A 15 -6.37 -15.72 27.88
N LEU A 16 -7.45 -15.32 27.20
CA LEU A 16 -7.49 -14.12 26.36
C LEU A 16 -7.59 -12.78 27.10
N LYS A 17 -7.74 -12.81 28.44
CA LYS A 17 -7.83 -11.58 29.25
C LYS A 17 -6.52 -11.09 29.86
N ASN A 18 -5.42 -11.86 29.78
CA ASN A 18 -4.12 -11.48 30.34
C ASN A 18 -3.00 -11.60 29.32
N ASP A 19 -2.38 -10.47 28.98
CA ASP A 19 -1.21 -10.35 28.08
C ASP A 19 0.03 -11.16 28.53
N ASP A 20 0.09 -11.59 29.78
CA ASP A 20 1.18 -12.40 30.34
C ASP A 20 1.17 -13.87 29.89
N ILE A 21 0.05 -14.37 29.40
CA ILE A 21 -0.08 -15.78 29.00
C ILE A 21 0.47 -16.02 27.58
N PHE A 22 0.56 -14.98 26.75
CA PHE A 22 1.24 -15.05 25.47
C PHE A 22 2.76 -15.29 25.61
N ARG A 23 3.35 -14.99 26.76
CA ARG A 23 4.74 -15.33 27.11
C ARG A 23 4.92 -16.78 27.54
N LEU A 24 3.94 -17.38 28.18
CA LEU A 24 3.98 -18.77 28.66
C LEU A 24 3.81 -19.82 27.54
N LEU A 25 3.03 -19.52 26.51
CA LEU A 25 2.84 -20.40 25.34
C LEU A 25 4.08 -20.50 24.42
N ARG A 26 5.15 -19.76 24.71
CA ARG A 26 6.42 -19.81 23.98
C ARG A 26 7.44 -20.79 24.58
N SER A 27 7.18 -21.40 25.73
CA SER A 27 8.10 -22.38 26.31
C SER A 27 7.74 -23.81 25.89
N PRO A 28 8.70 -24.59 25.39
CA PRO A 28 8.45 -25.97 24.99
C PRO A 28 8.09 -26.91 26.14
N ILE A 29 8.13 -26.43 27.40
CA ILE A 29 7.88 -27.21 28.63
C ILE A 29 6.39 -27.41 28.89
N THR A 30 5.52 -26.43 28.54
CA THR A 30 4.07 -26.52 28.78
C THR A 30 3.36 -27.49 27.81
N ILE A 31 3.97 -27.85 26.69
CA ILE A 31 3.46 -28.84 25.72
C ILE A 31 3.70 -30.26 26.24
N LEU A 32 4.77 -30.50 26.97
CA LEU A 32 5.12 -31.80 27.56
C LEU A 32 4.25 -32.19 28.77
N GLU A 33 3.74 -31.23 29.53
CA GLU A 33 2.86 -31.50 30.67
C GLU A 33 1.43 -31.86 30.27
N LEU A 34 0.99 -31.52 29.05
CA LEU A 34 -0.31 -31.94 28.49
C LEU A 34 -0.28 -33.35 27.87
N GLU A 35 0.90 -33.91 27.64
CA GLU A 35 1.09 -35.30 27.13
C GLU A 35 0.99 -36.39 28.21
N ILE A 36 1.04 -36.03 29.51
CA ILE A 36 1.10 -36.99 30.62
C ILE A 36 -0.29 -37.27 31.27
N ALA A 37 -1.36 -36.63 30.80
CA ALA A 37 -2.71 -37.02 31.23
C ALA A 37 -3.13 -38.31 30.53
N GLU A 38 -2.80 -39.44 31.14
CA GLU A 38 -3.16 -40.80 30.66
C GLU A 38 -4.66 -40.94 30.35
N PRO A 39 -5.00 -41.72 29.27
CA PRO A 39 -6.41 -41.91 28.81
C PRO A 39 -7.18 -42.92 29.66
N THR A 40 -6.98 -43.01 30.96
CA THR A 40 -7.62 -44.05 31.82
C THR A 40 -9.03 -43.72 32.23
N SER A 41 -9.61 -42.55 31.90
CA SER A 41 -10.99 -42.21 32.33
C SER A 41 -12.05 -42.29 31.18
N MET A 42 -11.71 -42.80 30.01
CA MET A 42 -12.62 -42.85 28.87
C MET A 42 -13.22 -44.26 28.59
N ARG A 43 -13.56 -45.00 29.60
CA ARG A 43 -14.37 -46.22 29.42
C ARG A 43 -15.85 -45.83 29.25
N GLY A 44 -16.33 -45.84 28.00
CA GLY A 44 -17.76 -45.70 27.72
C GLY A 44 -18.16 -44.88 26.48
N TYR A 45 -17.25 -44.33 25.74
CA TYR A 45 -17.58 -43.58 24.52
C TYR A 45 -17.11 -44.30 23.26
N ASN A 46 -18.01 -44.43 22.29
CA ASN A 46 -17.74 -45.06 21.01
C ASN A 46 -16.80 -44.16 20.20
N VAL A 47 -15.53 -44.56 20.08
CA VAL A 47 -14.42 -43.81 19.44
C VAL A 47 -14.70 -43.52 17.96
N ASP A 48 -15.61 -44.26 17.35
CA ASP A 48 -15.93 -44.19 15.91
C ASP A 48 -16.77 -42.95 15.54
N THR A 49 -17.37 -42.27 16.52
CA THR A 49 -18.24 -41.12 16.27
C THR A 49 -17.49 -39.76 16.25
N LEU A 50 -16.20 -39.76 16.51
CA LEU A 50 -15.40 -38.53 16.62
C LEU A 50 -14.24 -38.51 15.60
N PRO A 51 -14.45 -37.95 14.41
CA PRO A 51 -13.47 -38.00 13.30
C PRO A 51 -12.13 -37.31 13.63
N TRP A 52 -12.07 -36.46 14.66
CA TRP A 52 -10.85 -35.75 15.06
C TRP A 52 -9.90 -36.63 15.92
N LEU A 53 -10.35 -37.74 16.50
CA LEU A 53 -9.47 -38.69 17.21
C LEU A 53 -8.58 -39.53 16.29
N LYS A 54 -8.91 -39.58 14.97
CA LYS A 54 -8.11 -40.28 13.96
C LYS A 54 -7.03 -39.40 13.32
N LEU A 55 -6.90 -38.15 13.74
CA LEU A 55 -5.90 -37.21 13.20
C LEU A 55 -4.53 -37.49 13.84
N ASN A 56 -3.51 -37.64 12.99
CA ASN A 56 -2.10 -37.67 13.44
C ASN A 56 -1.77 -36.36 14.18
N HIS A 57 -0.86 -36.41 15.15
CA HIS A 57 -0.44 -35.26 15.97
C HIS A 57 -0.14 -33.98 15.16
N LYS A 58 0.48 -34.13 13.97
CA LYS A 58 0.70 -32.99 13.05
C LYS A 58 -0.60 -32.39 12.48
N GLN A 59 -1.57 -33.23 12.19
CA GLN A 59 -2.88 -32.77 11.65
C GLN A 59 -3.72 -32.14 12.73
N PHE A 60 -3.67 -32.66 13.97
CA PHE A 60 -4.35 -32.06 15.12
C PHE A 60 -3.75 -30.68 15.45
N PHE A 61 -2.43 -30.55 15.44
CA PHE A 61 -1.76 -29.26 15.67
C PHE A 61 -2.07 -28.22 14.56
N GLN A 62 -2.09 -28.65 13.29
CA GLN A 62 -2.54 -27.78 12.19
C GLN A 62 -3.99 -27.39 12.31
N PHE A 63 -4.86 -28.29 12.73
CA PHE A 63 -6.28 -27.99 12.92
C PHE A 63 -6.51 -27.01 14.07
N SER A 64 -5.87 -27.19 15.20
CA SER A 64 -5.97 -26.29 16.35
C SER A 64 -5.46 -24.90 16.01
N PHE A 65 -4.35 -24.80 15.28
CA PHE A 65 -3.80 -23.54 14.81
C PHE A 65 -4.74 -22.82 13.83
N GLN A 66 -5.35 -23.55 12.90
CA GLN A 66 -6.32 -23.00 11.96
C GLN A 66 -7.61 -22.49 12.64
N VAL A 67 -8.08 -23.19 13.66
CA VAL A 67 -9.25 -22.77 14.44
C VAL A 67 -8.93 -21.49 15.22
N SER A 68 -7.76 -21.40 15.80
CA SER A 68 -7.33 -20.20 16.54
C SER A 68 -7.17 -18.97 15.62
N GLU A 69 -6.58 -19.12 14.44
CA GLU A 69 -6.49 -18.03 13.45
C GLU A 69 -7.86 -17.54 12.99
N HIS A 70 -8.80 -18.46 12.74
CA HIS A 70 -10.16 -18.11 12.36
C HIS A 70 -10.88 -17.30 13.43
N TYR A 71 -10.74 -17.70 14.71
CA TYR A 71 -11.35 -17.01 15.83
C TYR A 71 -10.75 -15.62 16.06
N ILE A 72 -9.42 -15.51 16.02
CA ILE A 72 -8.72 -14.22 16.13
C ILE A 72 -9.17 -13.27 15.02
N PHE A 73 -9.30 -13.77 13.80
CA PHE A 73 -9.74 -12.94 12.67
C PHE A 73 -11.16 -12.40 12.88
N GLN A 74 -12.08 -13.23 13.39
CA GLN A 74 -13.44 -12.80 13.70
C GLN A 74 -13.48 -11.74 14.79
N GLN A 75 -12.71 -11.92 15.87
CA GLN A 75 -12.59 -10.91 16.92
C GLN A 75 -12.05 -9.58 16.40
N LEU A 76 -11.01 -9.63 15.55
CA LEU A 76 -10.44 -8.41 14.97
C LEU A 76 -11.43 -7.68 14.05
N LEU A 77 -12.29 -8.39 13.33
CA LEU A 77 -13.35 -7.78 12.51
C LEU A 77 -14.44 -7.10 13.37
N GLU A 78 -14.71 -7.62 14.57
CA GLU A 78 -15.67 -7.01 15.51
C GLU A 78 -15.06 -5.80 16.23
N ASP A 79 -13.79 -5.92 16.63
CA ASP A 79 -13.09 -4.91 17.41
C ASP A 79 -12.65 -3.68 16.59
N TYR A 80 -12.35 -3.87 15.31
CA TYR A 80 -11.77 -2.85 14.44
C TYR A 80 -12.66 -2.57 13.23
N PRO A 81 -13.27 -1.37 13.14
CA PRO A 81 -14.16 -1.01 12.04
C PRO A 81 -13.42 -0.74 10.73
N LYS A 82 -12.11 -0.49 10.80
CA LYS A 82 -11.27 -0.12 9.65
C LYS A 82 -10.20 -1.16 9.42
N CYS A 83 -9.99 -1.55 8.16
CA CYS A 83 -8.89 -2.42 7.80
C CYS A 83 -8.30 -2.10 6.43
N PHE A 84 -7.00 -2.36 6.30
CA PHE A 84 -6.30 -2.34 5.02
C PHE A 84 -6.14 -3.75 4.49
N ILE A 85 -6.32 -3.93 3.21
CA ILE A 85 -5.88 -5.09 2.46
C ILE A 85 -4.50 -4.75 1.91
N VAL A 86 -3.48 -5.50 2.35
CA VAL A 86 -2.09 -5.25 1.98
C VAL A 86 -1.50 -6.43 1.23
N GLY A 87 -0.84 -6.17 0.12
CA GLY A 87 -0.02 -7.13 -0.59
C GLY A 87 1.34 -7.27 0.10
N ALA A 88 1.79 -8.51 0.29
CA ALA A 88 3.04 -8.83 0.98
C ALA A 88 4.05 -9.54 0.05
N ASP A 89 4.14 -9.08 -1.19
CA ASP A 89 5.04 -9.70 -2.16
C ASP A 89 6.50 -9.37 -1.86
N ASN A 90 7.32 -10.42 -1.83
CA ASN A 90 8.77 -10.33 -1.59
C ASN A 90 9.19 -9.70 -0.24
N VAL A 91 8.29 -9.71 0.76
CA VAL A 91 8.59 -9.22 2.11
C VAL A 91 9.23 -10.33 2.94
N GLY A 92 10.41 -10.06 3.53
CA GLY A 92 11.10 -10.99 4.40
C GLY A 92 10.46 -11.07 5.79
N SER A 93 10.61 -12.23 6.48
CA SER A 93 10.07 -12.46 7.82
C SER A 93 10.60 -11.46 8.87
N LYS A 94 11.88 -11.08 8.78
CA LYS A 94 12.49 -10.07 9.65
C LYS A 94 11.84 -8.69 9.46
N GLN A 95 11.63 -8.30 8.22
CA GLN A 95 10.94 -7.05 7.87
C GLN A 95 9.48 -7.05 8.37
N MET A 96 8.78 -8.18 8.20
CA MET A 96 7.42 -8.33 8.72
C MET A 96 7.34 -8.17 10.24
N GLN A 97 8.33 -8.68 10.98
CA GLN A 97 8.41 -8.47 12.43
C GLN A 97 8.66 -6.99 12.78
N GLN A 98 9.53 -6.31 12.05
CA GLN A 98 9.78 -4.88 12.24
C GLN A 98 8.52 -4.05 12.00
N ILE A 99 7.76 -4.37 10.93
CA ILE A 99 6.47 -3.71 10.65
C ILE A 99 5.48 -3.94 11.79
N ARG A 100 5.38 -5.17 12.31
CA ARG A 100 4.51 -5.46 13.47
C ARG A 100 4.91 -4.69 14.72
N ILE A 101 6.21 -4.49 14.94
CA ILE A 101 6.72 -3.72 16.08
C ILE A 101 6.40 -2.24 15.90
N SER A 102 6.61 -1.68 14.71
CA SER A 102 6.34 -0.25 14.42
C SER A 102 4.85 0.10 14.49
N LEU A 103 3.98 -0.85 14.16
CA LEU A 103 2.51 -0.67 14.22
C LEU A 103 1.91 -1.04 15.58
N ARG A 104 2.72 -1.52 16.52
CA ARG A 104 2.22 -1.94 17.83
C ARG A 104 1.57 -0.78 18.56
N GLY A 105 0.34 -0.99 19.00
CA GLY A 105 -0.48 0.05 19.66
C GLY A 105 -1.38 0.87 18.72
N SER A 106 -1.04 1.00 17.42
CA SER A 106 -1.87 1.71 16.44
C SER A 106 -2.65 0.78 15.51
N ALA A 107 -2.05 -0.37 15.15
CA ALA A 107 -2.68 -1.33 14.25
C ALA A 107 -2.23 -2.77 14.54
N VAL A 108 -3.02 -3.74 14.09
CA VAL A 108 -2.74 -5.18 14.21
C VAL A 108 -2.61 -5.78 12.82
N VAL A 109 -1.45 -6.40 12.54
CA VAL A 109 -1.17 -7.05 11.26
C VAL A 109 -1.49 -8.54 11.35
N LEU A 110 -2.44 -9.00 10.57
CA LEU A 110 -2.81 -10.40 10.46
C LEU A 110 -2.47 -10.93 9.05
N MET A 111 -1.70 -12.00 9.02
CA MET A 111 -1.35 -12.74 7.81
C MET A 111 -1.79 -14.19 7.98
N GLY A 112 -2.50 -14.71 6.99
CA GLY A 112 -3.00 -16.09 7.04
C GLY A 112 -3.29 -16.64 5.65
N LYS A 113 -3.75 -17.87 5.58
CA LYS A 113 -4.16 -18.49 4.31
C LYS A 113 -5.44 -17.83 3.78
N ASN A 114 -5.46 -17.44 2.51
CA ASN A 114 -6.62 -16.80 1.87
C ASN A 114 -7.92 -17.61 2.02
N THR A 115 -7.82 -18.94 1.98
CA THR A 115 -8.98 -19.82 2.16
C THR A 115 -9.60 -19.70 3.56
N MET A 116 -8.75 -19.55 4.59
CA MET A 116 -9.19 -19.38 5.98
C MET A 116 -9.81 -18.00 6.18
N MET A 117 -9.15 -16.96 5.68
CA MET A 117 -9.68 -15.60 5.74
C MET A 117 -11.02 -15.46 5.03
N ARG A 118 -11.17 -16.05 3.83
CA ARG A 118 -12.46 -16.08 3.13
C ARG A 118 -13.55 -16.83 3.91
N LYS A 119 -13.19 -17.96 4.54
CA LYS A 119 -14.13 -18.72 5.36
C LYS A 119 -14.58 -17.92 6.58
N ALA A 120 -13.67 -17.23 7.25
CA ALA A 120 -13.97 -16.39 8.39
C ALA A 120 -14.88 -15.21 8.01
N ILE A 121 -14.60 -14.52 6.91
CA ILE A 121 -15.44 -13.43 6.41
C ILE A 121 -16.84 -13.96 6.05
N LYS A 122 -16.97 -15.10 5.36
CA LYS A 122 -18.28 -15.67 5.04
C LYS A 122 -19.12 -15.98 6.28
N GLY A 123 -18.49 -16.52 7.34
CA GLY A 123 -19.18 -16.76 8.61
C GLY A 123 -19.62 -15.48 9.31
N HIS A 124 -18.96 -14.35 9.03
CA HIS A 124 -19.31 -13.05 9.61
C HIS A 124 -20.26 -12.22 8.73
N CYS A 125 -20.41 -12.58 7.42
CA CYS A 125 -21.32 -11.90 6.50
C CYS A 125 -22.80 -11.98 6.93
N GLU A 126 -23.17 -12.98 7.74
CA GLU A 126 -24.53 -13.08 8.31
C GLU A 126 -24.85 -11.91 9.23
N ARG A 127 -23.82 -11.37 9.93
CA ARG A 127 -23.96 -10.20 10.82
C ARG A 127 -23.72 -8.90 10.08
N ASN A 128 -22.71 -8.86 9.18
CA ASN A 128 -22.31 -7.68 8.42
C ASN A 128 -22.22 -7.95 6.91
N PRO A 129 -23.29 -7.75 6.13
CA PRO A 129 -23.32 -8.07 4.70
C PRO A 129 -22.32 -7.21 3.88
N ALA A 130 -21.89 -6.07 4.40
CA ALA A 130 -20.91 -5.22 3.74
C ALA A 130 -19.53 -5.89 3.55
N LEU A 131 -19.20 -6.90 4.37
CA LEU A 131 -17.94 -7.65 4.28
C LEU A 131 -17.88 -8.56 3.04
N GLU A 132 -19.02 -8.86 2.40
CA GLU A 132 -19.05 -9.67 1.17
C GLU A 132 -18.22 -9.02 0.06
N LYS A 133 -18.18 -7.69 0.00
CA LYS A 133 -17.38 -6.92 -0.96
C LYS A 133 -15.87 -7.17 -0.85
N LEU A 134 -15.38 -7.64 0.31
CA LEU A 134 -13.97 -7.99 0.52
C LEU A 134 -13.58 -9.32 -0.14
N LEU A 135 -14.50 -10.26 -0.29
CA LEU A 135 -14.20 -11.61 -0.79
C LEU A 135 -13.50 -11.64 -2.16
N PRO A 136 -13.91 -10.84 -3.17
CA PRO A 136 -13.27 -10.87 -4.49
C PRO A 136 -11.87 -10.22 -4.48
N LYS A 137 -11.55 -9.40 -3.46
CA LYS A 137 -10.28 -8.69 -3.33
C LYS A 137 -9.17 -9.54 -2.70
N ILE A 138 -9.51 -10.64 -2.02
CA ILE A 138 -8.54 -11.53 -1.38
C ILE A 138 -7.97 -12.48 -2.44
N LYS A 139 -6.97 -12.02 -3.19
CA LYS A 139 -6.25 -12.79 -4.22
C LYS A 139 -4.75 -12.58 -4.06
N GLY A 140 -3.96 -13.62 -4.33
CA GLY A 140 -2.50 -13.52 -4.23
C GLY A 140 -1.99 -13.59 -2.78
N ASN A 141 -0.88 -12.92 -2.50
CA ASN A 141 -0.25 -12.90 -1.19
C ASN A 141 -0.73 -11.69 -0.38
N VAL A 142 -1.90 -11.83 0.22
CA VAL A 142 -2.62 -10.73 0.88
C VAL A 142 -2.63 -10.90 2.38
N GLY A 143 -2.48 -9.79 3.10
CA GLY A 143 -2.69 -9.68 4.54
C GLY A 143 -3.69 -8.61 4.90
N PHE A 144 -4.08 -8.58 6.18
CA PHE A 144 -4.95 -7.56 6.73
C PHE A 144 -4.23 -6.75 7.80
N VAL A 145 -4.45 -5.45 7.80
CA VAL A 145 -3.99 -4.54 8.86
C VAL A 145 -5.21 -3.86 9.43
N PHE A 146 -5.54 -4.21 10.67
CA PHE A 146 -6.69 -3.68 11.40
C PHE A 146 -6.28 -2.46 12.20
N THR A 147 -7.08 -1.39 12.16
CA THR A 147 -6.83 -0.16 12.92
C THR A 147 -8.10 0.47 13.47
N ARG A 148 -7.96 1.16 14.60
CA ARG A 148 -8.98 2.08 15.16
C ARG A 148 -8.61 3.54 14.93
N GLY A 149 -7.34 3.79 14.60
CA GLY A 149 -6.81 5.13 14.41
C GLY A 149 -7.06 5.73 13.03
N ASP A 150 -6.30 6.78 12.74
CA ASP A 150 -6.33 7.42 11.44
C ASP A 150 -5.70 6.53 10.36
N LEU A 151 -6.39 6.44 9.23
CA LEU A 151 -5.95 5.63 8.09
C LEU A 151 -4.68 6.20 7.45
N VAL A 152 -4.54 7.53 7.41
CA VAL A 152 -3.38 8.18 6.78
C VAL A 152 -2.11 7.88 7.55
N GLU A 153 -2.12 8.03 8.89
CA GLU A 153 -0.95 7.75 9.74
C GLU A 153 -0.49 6.29 9.64
N VAL A 154 -1.44 5.34 9.66
CA VAL A 154 -1.11 3.92 9.57
C VAL A 154 -0.54 3.58 8.20
N ARG A 155 -1.11 4.13 7.12
CA ARG A 155 -0.57 3.97 5.77
C ARG A 155 0.86 4.50 5.66
N ASP A 156 1.13 5.69 6.19
CA ASP A 156 2.44 6.31 6.11
C ASP A 156 3.48 5.48 6.88
N LYS A 157 3.15 4.97 8.07
CA LYS A 157 4.00 4.02 8.81
C LYS A 157 4.25 2.72 8.03
N LEU A 158 3.26 2.22 7.26
CA LEU A 158 3.45 1.05 6.40
C LEU A 158 4.42 1.34 5.25
N LEU A 159 4.34 2.53 4.66
CA LEU A 159 5.18 2.94 3.54
C LEU A 159 6.63 3.25 3.98
N GLU A 160 6.85 3.78 5.17
CA GLU A 160 8.18 4.02 5.74
C GLU A 160 8.99 2.74 5.90
N ASN A 161 8.33 1.63 6.22
CA ASN A 161 8.97 0.33 6.46
C ASN A 161 9.39 -0.42 5.16
N LYS A 162 9.54 0.29 4.03
CA LYS A 162 10.11 -0.27 2.81
C LYS A 162 11.62 -0.44 2.96
N VAL A 163 12.09 -1.65 2.70
CA VAL A 163 13.52 -1.99 2.77
C VAL A 163 14.06 -2.23 1.37
N ARG A 164 15.21 -1.64 1.07
CA ARG A 164 15.91 -1.92 -0.17
C ARG A 164 16.39 -3.36 -0.18
N ALA A 165 16.15 -4.05 -1.27
CA ALA A 165 16.55 -5.43 -1.45
C ALA A 165 17.25 -5.65 -2.80
N PRO A 166 18.20 -6.57 -2.86
CA PRO A 166 18.85 -6.95 -4.10
C PRO A 166 17.83 -7.60 -5.04
N ALA A 167 18.07 -7.46 -6.33
CA ALA A 167 17.25 -8.10 -7.36
C ALA A 167 17.37 -9.63 -7.23
N ARG A 168 16.22 -10.32 -7.21
CA ARG A 168 16.16 -11.78 -7.21
C ARG A 168 15.78 -12.27 -8.60
N ALA A 169 16.44 -13.32 -9.07
CA ALA A 169 16.08 -13.98 -10.33
C ALA A 169 14.63 -14.47 -10.31
N GLY A 170 13.87 -14.17 -11.37
CA GLY A 170 12.47 -14.54 -11.51
C GLY A 170 11.47 -13.56 -10.86
N ALA A 171 11.91 -12.54 -10.13
CA ALA A 171 11.05 -11.47 -9.64
C ALA A 171 10.64 -10.52 -10.79
N ILE A 172 9.47 -9.92 -10.69
CA ILE A 172 9.03 -8.88 -11.64
C ILE A 172 9.61 -7.53 -11.19
N ALA A 173 10.23 -6.80 -12.11
CA ALA A 173 10.81 -5.49 -11.83
C ALA A 173 9.71 -4.43 -11.69
N PRO A 174 9.55 -3.79 -10.51
CA PRO A 174 8.56 -2.72 -10.32
C PRO A 174 9.02 -1.39 -10.93
N LEU A 175 10.34 -1.20 -11.09
CA LEU A 175 10.95 0.03 -11.58
C LEU A 175 11.99 -0.27 -12.67
N PRO A 176 12.23 0.67 -13.60
CA PRO A 176 13.31 0.53 -14.55
C PRO A 176 14.65 0.57 -13.82
N VAL A 177 15.58 -0.29 -14.24
CA VAL A 177 16.93 -0.32 -13.67
C VAL A 177 17.93 0.12 -14.73
N ILE A 178 18.59 1.23 -14.41
CA ILE A 178 19.65 1.83 -15.24
C ILE A 178 20.96 1.72 -14.47
N ILE A 179 21.99 1.21 -15.10
CA ILE A 179 23.34 1.26 -14.56
C ILE A 179 24.05 2.45 -15.20
N PRO A 180 24.49 3.43 -14.39
CA PRO A 180 25.23 4.56 -14.89
C PRO A 180 26.64 4.17 -15.34
N ALA A 181 27.22 4.96 -16.23
CA ALA A 181 28.61 4.83 -16.63
C ALA A 181 29.50 5.10 -15.41
N GLN A 182 30.19 4.05 -14.95
CA GLN A 182 31.07 4.13 -13.78
C GLN A 182 32.14 3.06 -13.80
N ASN A 183 33.20 3.27 -13.02
CA ASN A 183 34.18 2.23 -12.75
C ASN A 183 33.62 1.26 -11.72
N THR A 184 33.56 -0.02 -12.07
CA THR A 184 32.94 -1.05 -11.22
C THR A 184 33.85 -1.58 -10.12
N GLY A 185 35.15 -1.34 -10.20
CA GLY A 185 36.15 -1.92 -9.31
C GLY A 185 36.30 -3.43 -9.41
N LEU A 186 35.64 -4.08 -10.38
CA LEU A 186 35.71 -5.52 -10.59
C LEU A 186 36.89 -5.89 -11.47
N GLY A 187 37.54 -7.03 -11.18
CA GLY A 187 38.63 -7.54 -11.97
C GLY A 187 38.18 -8.00 -13.38
N PRO A 188 39.15 -8.10 -14.34
CA PRO A 188 38.85 -8.41 -15.73
C PRO A 188 38.27 -9.82 -15.93
N GLU A 189 38.40 -10.72 -14.96
CA GLU A 189 37.84 -12.08 -15.03
C GLU A 189 36.33 -12.11 -15.13
N LYS A 190 35.64 -11.03 -14.71
CA LYS A 190 34.17 -10.93 -14.69
C LYS A 190 33.57 -10.26 -15.93
N THR A 191 34.35 -10.03 -16.97
CA THR A 191 33.87 -9.43 -18.24
C THR A 191 32.80 -10.27 -18.93
N SER A 192 32.80 -11.59 -18.76
CA SER A 192 31.82 -12.51 -19.32
C SER A 192 30.37 -12.18 -18.93
N PHE A 193 30.14 -11.70 -17.72
CA PHE A 193 28.81 -11.31 -17.25
C PHE A 193 28.29 -10.05 -17.96
N PHE A 194 29.16 -9.09 -18.23
CA PHE A 194 28.83 -7.87 -18.96
C PHE A 194 28.56 -8.15 -20.43
N GLN A 195 29.37 -9.06 -21.03
CA GLN A 195 29.17 -9.49 -22.40
C GLN A 195 27.86 -10.23 -22.61
N ALA A 196 27.46 -11.10 -21.65
CA ALA A 196 26.18 -11.81 -21.71
C ALA A 196 24.96 -10.88 -21.72
N LEU A 197 25.10 -9.68 -21.19
CA LEU A 197 24.07 -8.65 -21.15
C LEU A 197 24.27 -7.53 -22.20
N SER A 198 25.25 -7.73 -23.13
CA SER A 198 25.59 -6.78 -24.19
C SER A 198 25.94 -5.39 -23.67
N ILE A 199 26.55 -5.29 -22.49
CA ILE A 199 26.95 -4.03 -21.87
C ILE A 199 28.34 -3.64 -22.43
N PRO A 200 28.48 -2.44 -23.03
CA PRO A 200 29.77 -1.97 -23.53
C PRO A 200 30.70 -1.60 -22.37
N THR A 201 31.77 -2.34 -22.21
CA THR A 201 32.75 -2.14 -21.12
C THR A 201 34.16 -2.00 -21.70
N LYS A 202 35.00 -1.24 -21.00
CA LYS A 202 36.44 -1.18 -21.27
C LYS A 202 37.22 -1.53 -20.00
N ILE A 203 38.42 -2.07 -20.17
CA ILE A 203 39.33 -2.36 -19.06
C ILE A 203 40.25 -1.15 -18.91
N SER A 204 40.19 -0.51 -17.75
CA SER A 204 41.02 0.63 -17.38
C SER A 204 41.70 0.34 -16.05
N LYS A 205 43.03 0.45 -16.00
CA LYS A 205 43.84 0.22 -14.77
C LYS A 205 43.56 -1.12 -14.06
N GLY A 206 43.25 -2.19 -14.84
CA GLY A 206 42.96 -3.52 -14.26
C GLY A 206 41.52 -3.67 -13.69
N THR A 207 40.66 -2.69 -13.89
CA THR A 207 39.25 -2.72 -13.50
C THR A 207 38.33 -2.54 -14.71
N ILE A 208 37.12 -3.09 -14.60
CA ILE A 208 36.08 -2.95 -15.63
C ILE A 208 35.38 -1.60 -15.46
N GLU A 209 35.35 -0.80 -16.51
CA GLU A 209 34.64 0.47 -16.58
C GLU A 209 33.49 0.38 -17.59
N ILE A 210 32.30 0.82 -17.21
CA ILE A 210 31.11 0.91 -18.09
C ILE A 210 31.17 2.24 -18.80
N ILE A 211 31.06 2.20 -20.14
CA ILE A 211 31.25 3.39 -21.01
C ILE A 211 29.99 4.25 -21.04
N ASN A 212 28.83 3.63 -21.20
CA ASN A 212 27.55 4.32 -21.36
C ASN A 212 26.53 3.84 -20.33
N ASP A 213 25.53 4.66 -20.06
CA ASP A 213 24.37 4.26 -19.24
C ASP A 213 23.59 3.17 -19.96
N VAL A 214 23.32 2.05 -19.28
CA VAL A 214 22.63 0.91 -19.87
C VAL A 214 21.34 0.62 -19.11
N HIS A 215 20.24 0.53 -19.84
CA HIS A 215 18.95 0.07 -19.35
C HIS A 215 18.94 -1.46 -19.33
N ILE A 216 18.96 -2.06 -18.14
CA ILE A 216 18.98 -3.53 -18.00
C ILE A 216 17.57 -4.09 -17.91
N LEU A 217 16.71 -3.44 -17.13
CA LEU A 217 15.36 -3.91 -16.87
C LEU A 217 14.34 -2.81 -17.14
N LYS A 218 13.23 -3.18 -17.81
CA LYS A 218 12.05 -2.35 -17.96
C LYS A 218 11.02 -2.68 -16.86
N PRO A 219 10.13 -1.75 -16.51
CA PRO A 219 9.03 -2.04 -15.57
C PRO A 219 8.16 -3.18 -16.11
N GLY A 220 7.92 -4.20 -15.28
CA GLY A 220 7.14 -5.38 -15.65
C GLY A 220 7.92 -6.57 -16.22
N ASP A 221 9.21 -6.42 -16.54
CA ASP A 221 10.05 -7.52 -17.00
C ASP A 221 10.44 -8.46 -15.85
N LYS A 222 10.63 -9.74 -16.17
CA LYS A 222 11.17 -10.71 -15.21
C LYS A 222 12.68 -10.58 -15.15
N VAL A 223 13.21 -10.45 -13.94
CA VAL A 223 14.66 -10.38 -13.71
C VAL A 223 15.32 -11.71 -14.07
N GLY A 224 16.24 -11.71 -15.00
CA GLY A 224 17.06 -12.85 -15.37
C GLY A 224 18.12 -13.18 -14.31
N ALA A 225 18.65 -14.41 -14.35
CA ALA A 225 19.69 -14.85 -13.42
C ALA A 225 20.99 -14.04 -13.61
N SER A 226 21.37 -13.75 -14.84
CA SER A 226 22.57 -12.96 -15.17
C SER A 226 22.45 -11.51 -14.69
N GLU A 227 21.27 -10.90 -14.85
CA GLU A 227 20.97 -9.54 -14.39
C GLU A 227 21.01 -9.44 -12.86
N ALA A 228 20.39 -10.39 -12.16
CA ALA A 228 20.42 -10.45 -10.71
C ALA A 228 21.85 -10.60 -10.17
N THR A 229 22.65 -11.46 -10.80
CA THR A 229 24.04 -11.69 -10.41
C THR A 229 24.89 -10.43 -10.62
N LEU A 230 24.71 -9.76 -11.77
CA LEU A 230 25.42 -8.52 -12.07
C LEU A 230 25.08 -7.41 -11.07
N LEU A 231 23.80 -7.19 -10.80
CA LEU A 231 23.34 -6.19 -9.83
C LEU A 231 23.87 -6.46 -8.42
N ASN A 232 23.92 -7.73 -8.01
CA ASN A 232 24.50 -8.13 -6.73
C ASN A 232 26.02 -7.90 -6.68
N MET A 233 26.74 -8.15 -7.78
CA MET A 233 28.19 -7.89 -7.85
C MET A 233 28.51 -6.39 -7.77
N LEU A 234 27.63 -5.56 -8.32
CA LEU A 234 27.74 -4.09 -8.27
C LEU A 234 27.22 -3.50 -6.94
N ASN A 235 26.69 -4.32 -6.01
CA ASN A 235 26.04 -3.90 -4.77
C ASN A 235 24.88 -2.91 -4.99
N ILE A 236 24.25 -3.00 -6.16
CA ILE A 236 23.09 -2.17 -6.48
C ILE A 236 21.83 -2.90 -6.04
N SER A 237 21.10 -2.31 -5.09
CA SER A 237 19.78 -2.79 -4.64
C SER A 237 18.71 -1.88 -5.24
N PRO A 238 18.22 -2.16 -6.47
CA PRO A 238 17.36 -1.26 -7.22
C PRO A 238 15.93 -1.25 -6.69
N PHE A 239 15.49 -2.33 -6.05
CA PHE A 239 14.13 -2.51 -5.61
C PHE A 239 13.97 -2.24 -4.13
N SER A 240 12.82 -1.71 -3.75
CA SER A 240 12.39 -1.61 -2.37
C SER A 240 11.11 -2.42 -2.20
N TYR A 241 11.16 -3.41 -1.32
CA TYR A 241 10.01 -4.23 -0.99
C TYR A 241 9.43 -3.84 0.37
N GLY A 242 8.12 -3.84 0.45
CA GLY A 242 7.38 -3.53 1.66
C GLY A 242 5.93 -3.95 1.49
N LEU A 243 5.12 -3.72 2.50
CA LEU A 243 3.68 -3.90 2.37
C LEU A 243 3.11 -2.83 1.42
N VAL A 244 2.36 -3.28 0.44
CA VAL A 244 1.66 -2.40 -0.51
C VAL A 244 0.19 -2.42 -0.16
N VAL A 245 -0.40 -1.24 0.08
CA VAL A 245 -1.83 -1.13 0.35
C VAL A 245 -2.58 -1.26 -0.98
N GLU A 246 -3.38 -2.32 -1.12
CA GLU A 246 -4.19 -2.55 -2.32
C GLU A 246 -5.56 -1.91 -2.21
N GLN A 247 -6.23 -2.09 -1.06
CA GLN A 247 -7.56 -1.59 -0.81
C GLN A 247 -7.70 -1.16 0.66
N VAL A 248 -8.61 -0.25 0.90
CA VAL A 248 -8.99 0.20 2.24
C VAL A 248 -10.46 -0.11 2.46
N TYR A 249 -10.76 -0.68 3.62
CA TYR A 249 -12.11 -0.92 4.07
C TYR A 249 -12.38 -0.04 5.29
N ASP A 250 -13.43 0.74 5.23
CA ASP A 250 -13.90 1.56 6.34
C ASP A 250 -15.42 1.43 6.47
N SER A 251 -15.87 0.87 7.58
CA SER A 251 -17.27 0.81 8.02
C SER A 251 -18.26 0.39 6.90
N GLY A 252 -17.87 -0.57 6.04
CA GLY A 252 -18.73 -1.09 4.97
C GLY A 252 -18.44 -0.55 3.57
N THR A 253 -17.55 0.40 3.43
CA THR A 253 -17.11 0.93 2.15
C THR A 253 -15.69 0.45 1.81
N ILE A 254 -15.46 0.17 0.52
CA ILE A 254 -14.12 -0.21 0.02
C ILE A 254 -13.69 0.82 -1.01
N PHE A 255 -12.50 1.34 -0.84
CA PHE A 255 -11.93 2.33 -1.75
C PHE A 255 -10.44 2.10 -1.98
N ALA A 256 -9.93 2.71 -3.05
CA ALA A 256 -8.52 2.65 -3.39
C ALA A 256 -7.69 3.54 -2.46
N PRO A 257 -6.43 3.18 -2.16
CA PRO A 257 -5.57 3.96 -1.29
C PRO A 257 -5.28 5.38 -1.81
N ALA A 258 -5.41 5.62 -3.11
CA ALA A 258 -5.25 6.95 -3.72
C ALA A 258 -6.24 8.00 -3.17
N ILE A 259 -7.37 7.57 -2.62
CA ILE A 259 -8.33 8.50 -1.99
C ILE A 259 -7.75 9.11 -0.72
N LEU A 260 -6.87 8.40 -0.02
CA LEU A 260 -6.20 8.91 1.18
C LEU A 260 -5.16 9.99 0.87
N ASP A 261 -4.74 10.11 -0.39
CA ASP A 261 -3.76 11.12 -0.84
C ASP A 261 -4.41 12.47 -1.15
N ILE A 262 -5.76 12.52 -1.21
CA ILE A 262 -6.50 13.74 -1.53
C ILE A 262 -6.34 14.75 -0.39
N LYS A 263 -5.67 15.85 -0.68
CA LYS A 263 -5.51 16.97 0.22
C LYS A 263 -6.68 17.94 0.11
N PRO A 264 -6.97 18.71 1.16
CA PRO A 264 -8.01 19.75 1.11
C PRO A 264 -7.71 20.83 0.05
N GLU A 265 -6.44 21.01 -0.31
CA GLU A 265 -6.00 21.91 -1.36
C GLU A 265 -6.44 21.43 -2.75
N ASP A 266 -6.29 20.15 -3.05
CA ASP A 266 -6.73 19.52 -4.30
C ASP A 266 -8.26 19.64 -4.48
N LEU A 267 -9.01 19.52 -3.37
CA LEU A 267 -10.46 19.71 -3.38
C LEU A 267 -10.82 21.16 -3.69
N ARG A 268 -10.09 22.13 -3.13
CA ARG A 268 -10.28 23.53 -3.43
C ARG A 268 -9.99 23.85 -4.90
N GLU A 269 -8.90 23.32 -5.45
CA GLU A 269 -8.57 23.51 -6.87
C GLU A 269 -9.64 22.95 -7.79
N LYS A 270 -10.13 21.74 -7.52
CA LYS A 270 -11.20 21.13 -8.30
C LYS A 270 -12.50 21.92 -8.18
N PHE A 271 -12.82 22.43 -6.99
CA PHE A 271 -13.98 23.27 -6.77
C PHE A 271 -13.87 24.59 -7.55
N LEU A 272 -12.73 25.27 -7.46
CA LEU A 272 -12.46 26.51 -8.19
C LEU A 272 -12.51 26.29 -9.70
N ALA A 273 -11.98 25.20 -10.21
CA ALA A 273 -12.09 24.82 -11.62
C ALA A 273 -13.55 24.62 -12.03
N GLY A 274 -14.36 23.97 -11.19
CA GLY A 274 -15.80 23.83 -11.41
C GLY A 274 -16.52 25.19 -11.47
N VAL A 275 -16.22 26.07 -10.52
CA VAL A 275 -16.77 27.45 -10.50
C VAL A 275 -16.37 28.22 -11.76
N ALA A 276 -15.11 28.13 -12.18
CA ALA A 276 -14.61 28.78 -13.40
C ALA A 276 -15.33 28.26 -14.66
N ASN A 277 -15.56 26.94 -14.74
CA ASN A 277 -16.31 26.34 -15.86
C ASN A 277 -17.75 26.84 -15.90
N VAL A 278 -18.44 26.89 -14.76
CA VAL A 278 -19.81 27.46 -14.69
C VAL A 278 -19.80 28.93 -15.07
N ALA A 279 -18.84 29.71 -14.55
CA ALA A 279 -18.72 31.13 -14.90
C ALA A 279 -18.48 31.33 -16.41
N SER A 280 -17.66 30.50 -17.05
CA SER A 280 -17.40 30.59 -18.51
C SER A 280 -18.64 30.32 -19.34
N VAL A 281 -19.45 29.30 -18.96
CA VAL A 281 -20.71 29.00 -19.62
C VAL A 281 -21.73 30.15 -19.44
N CYS A 282 -21.82 30.68 -18.21
CA CYS A 282 -22.71 31.79 -17.91
C CYS A 282 -22.34 33.06 -18.69
N LEU A 283 -21.04 33.34 -18.88
CA LEU A 283 -20.54 34.44 -19.68
C LEU A 283 -20.90 34.27 -21.17
N ALA A 284 -20.78 33.05 -21.70
CA ALA A 284 -21.11 32.74 -23.08
C ALA A 284 -22.60 32.86 -23.37
N VAL A 285 -23.46 32.47 -22.44
CA VAL A 285 -24.93 32.57 -22.54
C VAL A 285 -25.43 33.98 -22.23
N GLY A 286 -24.62 34.82 -21.57
CA GLY A 286 -25.01 36.16 -21.12
C GLY A 286 -25.87 36.15 -19.84
N TYR A 287 -25.90 35.02 -19.10
CA TYR A 287 -26.69 34.92 -17.86
C TYR A 287 -25.86 35.34 -16.65
N PRO A 288 -26.24 36.41 -15.93
CA PRO A 288 -25.46 36.87 -14.77
C PRO A 288 -25.64 35.94 -13.57
N THR A 289 -24.56 35.33 -13.13
CA THR A 289 -24.49 34.56 -11.89
C THR A 289 -23.48 35.19 -10.94
N ILE A 290 -23.53 34.87 -9.65
CA ILE A 290 -22.58 35.36 -8.67
C ILE A 290 -21.13 35.02 -9.08
N ALA A 291 -20.92 33.83 -9.68
CA ALA A 291 -19.62 33.40 -10.18
C ALA A 291 -19.16 34.18 -11.43
N SER A 292 -20.08 34.56 -12.33
CA SER A 292 -19.78 35.29 -13.57
C SER A 292 -19.70 36.82 -13.39
N ALA A 293 -20.32 37.39 -12.35
CA ALA A 293 -20.41 38.81 -12.11
C ALA A 293 -19.04 39.54 -12.08
N PRO A 294 -18.00 39.07 -11.37
CA PRO A 294 -16.70 39.73 -11.37
C PRO A 294 -16.03 39.71 -12.75
N HIS A 295 -16.23 38.64 -13.51
CA HIS A 295 -15.72 38.54 -14.89
C HIS A 295 -16.47 39.43 -15.87
N SER A 296 -17.77 39.55 -15.71
CA SER A 296 -18.59 40.47 -16.52
C SER A 296 -18.21 41.94 -16.30
N ILE A 297 -17.99 42.33 -15.02
CA ILE A 297 -17.50 43.67 -14.67
C ILE A 297 -16.11 43.92 -15.26
N ALA A 298 -15.19 42.97 -15.12
CA ALA A 298 -13.85 43.10 -15.68
C ALA A 298 -13.86 43.20 -17.22
N ASN A 299 -14.74 42.44 -17.89
CA ASN A 299 -14.91 42.53 -19.33
C ASN A 299 -15.53 43.84 -19.78
N GLY A 300 -16.53 44.32 -19.04
CA GLY A 300 -17.13 45.66 -19.27
C GLY A 300 -16.07 46.75 -19.13
N PHE A 301 -15.26 46.70 -18.10
CA PHE A 301 -14.16 47.65 -17.90
C PHE A 301 -13.10 47.58 -19.03
N LYS A 302 -12.73 46.37 -19.49
CA LYS A 302 -11.82 46.22 -20.65
C LYS A 302 -12.42 46.80 -21.92
N ASN A 303 -13.72 46.65 -22.15
CA ASN A 303 -14.39 47.22 -23.30
C ASN A 303 -14.41 48.76 -23.24
N LEU A 304 -14.68 49.35 -22.05
CA LEU A 304 -14.59 50.79 -21.86
C LEU A 304 -13.17 51.32 -22.11
N LEU A 305 -12.14 50.63 -21.67
CA LEU A 305 -10.74 50.95 -21.94
C LEU A 305 -10.42 50.87 -23.42
N ALA A 306 -10.91 49.86 -24.12
CA ALA A 306 -10.72 49.72 -25.57
C ALA A 306 -11.35 50.89 -26.34
N ILE A 307 -12.55 51.31 -25.94
CA ILE A 307 -13.23 52.51 -26.50
C ILE A 307 -12.41 53.74 -26.24
N ALA A 308 -11.97 53.96 -24.98
CA ALA A 308 -11.16 55.10 -24.62
C ALA A 308 -9.77 55.14 -25.34
N ALA A 309 -9.23 54.00 -25.72
CA ALA A 309 -7.95 53.93 -26.45
C ALA A 309 -8.13 54.41 -27.91
N VAL A 310 -9.30 54.19 -28.52
CA VAL A 310 -9.62 54.56 -29.92
C VAL A 310 -10.23 55.93 -30.04
N THR A 311 -10.93 56.39 -29.00
CA THR A 311 -11.65 57.69 -28.98
C THR A 311 -10.90 58.70 -28.10
N GLU A 312 -11.32 59.97 -28.22
CA GLU A 312 -10.76 61.07 -27.41
C GLU A 312 -11.37 61.14 -26.00
N VAL A 313 -12.26 60.21 -25.66
CA VAL A 313 -12.86 60.13 -24.31
C VAL A 313 -11.81 59.76 -23.26
N GLU A 314 -11.67 60.60 -22.22
CA GLU A 314 -10.70 60.39 -21.15
C GLU A 314 -11.44 60.17 -19.82
N PHE A 315 -10.99 59.18 -19.05
CA PHE A 315 -11.35 59.00 -17.66
C PHE A 315 -10.08 58.62 -16.87
N LYS A 316 -10.07 58.82 -15.55
CA LYS A 316 -8.86 58.75 -14.70
C LYS A 316 -8.04 57.46 -14.89
N GLU A 317 -8.69 56.31 -14.94
CA GLU A 317 -8.05 55.02 -15.08
C GLU A 317 -7.56 54.74 -16.53
N ALA A 318 -8.15 55.38 -17.54
CA ALA A 318 -7.71 55.24 -18.94
C ALA A 318 -6.43 55.99 -19.24
N ALA A 319 -6.16 57.10 -18.52
CA ALA A 319 -4.97 57.94 -18.77
C ALA A 319 -3.68 57.15 -18.58
N THR A 320 -3.57 56.37 -17.47
CA THR A 320 -2.40 55.51 -17.19
C THR A 320 -2.19 54.43 -18.24
N ILE A 321 -3.27 53.84 -18.72
CA ILE A 321 -3.22 52.78 -19.73
C ILE A 321 -2.87 53.34 -21.10
N LYS A 322 -3.40 54.52 -21.48
CA LYS A 322 -2.97 55.23 -22.70
C LYS A 322 -1.47 55.52 -22.72
N GLU A 323 -0.90 55.89 -21.59
CA GLU A 323 0.54 56.08 -21.46
C GLU A 323 1.31 54.77 -21.67
N PHE A 324 0.87 53.67 -21.03
CA PHE A 324 1.46 52.34 -21.24
C PHE A 324 1.37 51.87 -22.70
N ILE A 325 0.25 52.04 -23.37
CA ILE A 325 0.06 51.71 -24.78
C ILE A 325 1.00 52.53 -25.68
N LYS A 326 1.14 53.83 -25.42
CA LYS A 326 2.09 54.69 -26.16
C LYS A 326 3.55 54.19 -26.02
N VAL A 327 3.94 53.82 -24.79
CA VAL A 327 5.29 53.30 -24.53
C VAL A 327 5.49 51.95 -25.23
N CYS A 328 4.50 51.01 -25.16
CA CYS A 328 4.59 49.71 -25.83
C CYS A 328 4.63 49.83 -27.37
N PHE A 329 3.92 50.79 -27.97
CA PHE A 329 3.98 51.02 -29.42
C PHE A 329 5.34 51.58 -29.84
N CYS A 330 6.01 52.44 -29.01
CA CYS A 330 7.36 52.91 -29.32
C CYS A 330 8.40 51.77 -29.31
N TYR A 331 8.25 50.75 -28.48
CA TYR A 331 9.17 49.57 -28.47
C TYR A 331 9.01 48.60 -29.65
N LYS A 332 7.90 48.70 -30.41
CA LYS A 332 7.67 47.83 -31.59
C LYS A 332 8.22 48.40 -32.90
N PHE A 333 8.78 49.61 -32.88
CA PHE A 333 9.34 50.30 -34.05
C PHE A 333 10.84 50.59 -33.90
N ILE A 334 11.54 50.03 -32.92
CA ILE A 334 13.00 49.93 -32.85
C ILE A 334 13.38 48.46 -32.92
#